data_7216e3a4b9c4bd14ed51ea4aa1a3b1dd
#
_entry.id   7216e3a4b9c4bd14ed51ea4aa1a3b1dd
#
_cell.length_a   1.000
_cell.length_b   1.000
_cell.length_c   1.000
_cell.angle_alpha   90.00
_cell.angle_beta   90.00
_cell.angle_gamma   90.00
#
_symmetry.space_group_name_H-M   'P 1'
#
loop_
_entity.id
_entity.type
_entity.pdbx_description
1 polymer ?
#
loop_
_entity_poly.entity_id
_entity_poly.type
_entity_poly.pdbx_seq_one_letter_code
_entity_poly.pdbx_strand_id
1 'polypeptide(L)'
;MDINEVHFIYFSPTRTSKQVGEAIVRGTGLTNVVTTNLTLHTAEVDIPENTLTVIAVPVYGGKVAPLAMERLQGIRASGSPVVLVVVYGNRAYEKALIELDAFASAQGFKVIAGATFVGEHSYSTEQNPIAPGRPDANDLQYAEEFGAKIRTKINAAVDMEHLYPVDVNRIQRPRQPFLPLFKFLRRVIKLRKSGVPLPRVPEVNAELCTHCGVCAVHCPSGAILKGDECNTVAEKCIKCCCS
;
A
#
# COMPACT_ATOMS: atom_id res chain seq x y z
N MET A 1 24.17 -17.20 1.66
CA MET A 1 22.98 -17.04 2.52
C MET A 1 21.80 -17.77 1.87
N ASP A 2 21.04 -18.56 2.63
CA ASP A 2 20.02 -19.46 2.06
C ASP A 2 18.60 -18.92 2.33
N ILE A 3 18.17 -17.98 1.47
CA ILE A 3 16.79 -17.45 1.47
C ILE A 3 16.06 -18.12 0.32
N ASN A 4 15.14 -19.04 0.64
CA ASN A 4 14.39 -19.87 -0.31
C ASN A 4 12.88 -19.60 -0.26
N GLU A 5 12.45 -18.76 0.67
CA GLU A 5 11.05 -18.40 0.86
C GLU A 5 10.85 -16.90 0.82
N VAL A 6 9.72 -16.46 0.28
CA VAL A 6 9.25 -15.08 0.39
C VAL A 6 7.89 -15.04 1.08
N HIS A 7 7.77 -14.19 2.10
CA HIS A 7 6.50 -13.87 2.73
C HIS A 7 5.98 -12.55 2.20
N PHE A 8 4.89 -12.60 1.45
CA PHE A 8 4.24 -11.43 0.88
C PHE A 8 3.10 -10.95 1.79
N ILE A 9 3.24 -9.76 2.37
CA ILE A 9 2.27 -9.14 3.28
C ILE A 9 1.71 -7.88 2.61
N TYR A 10 0.40 -7.77 2.53
CA TYR A 10 -0.20 -6.59 1.92
C TYR A 10 -1.51 -6.16 2.55
N PHE A 11 -1.76 -4.84 2.45
CA PHE A 11 -3.06 -4.22 2.62
C PHE A 11 -3.41 -3.50 1.31
N SER A 12 -4.51 -3.87 0.65
CA SER A 12 -4.79 -3.38 -0.70
C SER A 12 -6.28 -3.39 -1.05
N PRO A 13 -7.07 -2.42 -0.57
CA PRO A 13 -8.50 -2.36 -0.85
C PRO A 13 -8.84 -2.33 -2.35
N THR A 14 -8.08 -1.60 -3.15
CA THR A 14 -8.26 -1.45 -4.61
C THR A 14 -7.33 -2.33 -5.44
N ARG A 15 -6.65 -3.30 -4.82
CA ARG A 15 -5.70 -4.25 -5.44
C ARG A 15 -4.41 -3.64 -6.00
N THR A 16 -4.23 -2.33 -6.06
CA THR A 16 -3.03 -1.69 -6.62
C THR A 16 -1.75 -2.07 -5.89
N SER A 17 -1.71 -1.98 -4.55
CA SER A 17 -0.54 -2.39 -3.75
C SER A 17 -0.27 -3.89 -3.87
N LYS A 18 -1.33 -4.71 -3.96
CA LYS A 18 -1.21 -6.15 -4.19
C LYS A 18 -0.51 -6.44 -5.52
N GLN A 19 -0.98 -5.84 -6.62
CA GLN A 19 -0.42 -6.06 -7.97
C GLN A 19 1.07 -5.72 -8.04
N VAL A 20 1.46 -4.57 -7.47
CA VAL A 20 2.87 -4.15 -7.41
C VAL A 20 3.70 -5.12 -6.56
N GLY A 21 3.21 -5.50 -5.38
CA GLY A 21 3.89 -6.44 -4.51
C GLY A 21 4.07 -7.82 -5.15
N GLU A 22 3.04 -8.35 -5.80
CA GLU A 22 3.10 -9.62 -6.55
C GLU A 22 4.12 -9.57 -7.69
N ALA A 23 4.24 -8.43 -8.40
CA ALA A 23 5.24 -8.27 -9.44
C ALA A 23 6.67 -8.29 -8.85
N ILE A 24 6.89 -7.62 -7.71
CA ILE A 24 8.18 -7.65 -7.00
C ILE A 24 8.50 -9.09 -6.56
N VAL A 25 7.54 -9.80 -5.98
CA VAL A 25 7.71 -11.20 -5.56
C VAL A 25 8.09 -12.08 -6.73
N ARG A 26 7.39 -11.99 -7.87
CA ARG A 26 7.76 -12.73 -9.11
C ARG A 26 9.20 -12.42 -9.53
N GLY A 27 9.60 -11.16 -9.51
CA GLY A 27 10.95 -10.72 -9.88
C GLY A 27 12.05 -11.31 -9.01
N THR A 28 11.77 -11.70 -7.76
CA THR A 28 12.75 -12.36 -6.90
C THR A 28 13.13 -13.77 -7.39
N GLY A 29 12.28 -14.38 -8.23
CA GLY A 29 12.45 -15.77 -8.68
C GLY A 29 12.28 -16.83 -7.57
N LEU A 30 11.84 -16.42 -6.37
CA LEU A 30 11.52 -17.35 -5.29
C LEU A 30 10.15 -17.98 -5.55
N THR A 31 10.09 -19.31 -5.48
CA THR A 31 8.88 -20.09 -5.79
C THR A 31 8.07 -20.47 -4.55
N ASN A 32 8.73 -20.54 -3.38
CA ASN A 32 8.02 -20.74 -2.11
C ASN A 32 7.48 -19.40 -1.61
N VAL A 33 6.19 -19.15 -1.84
CA VAL A 33 5.53 -17.88 -1.53
C VAL A 33 4.43 -18.10 -0.50
N VAL A 34 4.62 -17.52 0.68
CA VAL A 34 3.58 -17.41 1.71
C VAL A 34 2.93 -16.03 1.60
N THR A 35 1.61 -15.95 1.69
CA THR A 35 0.89 -14.68 1.54
C THR A 35 0.01 -14.39 2.74
N THR A 36 0.15 -13.19 3.31
CA THR A 36 -0.73 -12.66 4.35
C THR A 36 -1.47 -11.43 3.81
N ASN A 37 -2.78 -11.58 3.66
CA ASN A 37 -3.68 -10.50 3.23
C ASN A 37 -4.28 -9.78 4.44
N LEU A 38 -3.80 -8.59 4.72
CA LEU A 38 -4.29 -7.74 5.80
C LEU A 38 -5.46 -6.83 5.38
N THR A 39 -6.00 -6.98 4.16
CA THR A 39 -7.04 -6.06 3.67
C THR A 39 -8.35 -6.21 4.44
N LEU A 40 -8.73 -7.42 4.82
CA LEU A 40 -10.00 -7.67 5.52
C LEU A 40 -9.82 -8.14 6.96
N HIS A 41 -8.67 -8.74 7.28
CA HIS A 41 -8.43 -9.37 8.58
C HIS A 41 -7.08 -8.93 9.16
N THR A 42 -6.95 -9.01 10.47
CA THR A 42 -5.67 -8.99 11.18
C THR A 42 -5.01 -10.36 11.08
N ALA A 43 -3.70 -10.40 11.22
CA ALA A 43 -2.94 -11.64 11.33
C ALA A 43 -1.84 -11.47 12.38
N GLU A 44 -1.52 -12.54 13.09
CA GLU A 44 -0.34 -12.62 13.94
C GLU A 44 0.64 -13.60 13.28
N VAL A 45 1.83 -13.11 12.94
CA VAL A 45 2.82 -13.87 12.18
C VAL A 45 4.21 -13.52 12.68
N ASP A 46 4.96 -14.55 13.08
CA ASP A 46 6.39 -14.44 13.36
C ASP A 46 7.17 -14.92 12.13
N ILE A 47 7.95 -14.02 11.55
CA ILE A 47 8.71 -14.25 10.32
C ILE A 47 10.10 -14.81 10.66
N PRO A 48 10.47 -15.99 10.15
CA PRO A 48 11.80 -16.56 10.34
C PRO A 48 12.90 -15.71 9.70
N GLU A 49 14.10 -15.74 10.28
CA GLU A 49 15.27 -14.95 9.84
C GLU A 49 15.65 -15.21 8.36
N ASN A 50 15.50 -16.44 7.88
CA ASN A 50 15.86 -16.85 6.53
C ASN A 50 14.75 -16.66 5.49
N THR A 51 13.71 -15.89 5.81
CA THR A 51 12.59 -15.57 4.92
C THR A 51 12.70 -14.13 4.43
N LEU A 52 12.66 -13.93 3.11
CA LEU A 52 12.50 -12.59 2.55
C LEU A 52 11.06 -12.12 2.77
N THR A 53 10.87 -10.93 3.32
CA THR A 53 9.52 -10.35 3.44
C THR A 53 9.32 -9.22 2.44
N VAL A 54 8.15 -9.15 1.81
CA VAL A 54 7.72 -8.00 1.00
C VAL A 54 6.45 -7.42 1.63
N ILE A 55 6.51 -6.19 2.11
CA ILE A 55 5.35 -5.48 2.67
C ILE A 55 4.88 -4.42 1.69
N ALA A 56 3.64 -4.53 1.19
CA ALA A 56 3.06 -3.59 0.23
C ALA A 56 1.77 -2.95 0.76
N VAL A 57 1.78 -1.60 0.87
CA VAL A 57 0.68 -0.83 1.47
C VAL A 57 0.38 0.45 0.69
N PRO A 58 -0.86 0.97 0.74
CA PRO A 58 -1.23 2.23 0.11
C PRO A 58 -0.90 3.43 1.00
N VAL A 59 -0.72 4.58 0.34
CA VAL A 59 -0.49 5.88 0.98
C VAL A 59 -1.80 6.67 1.06
N TYR A 60 -2.21 7.04 2.27
CA TYR A 60 -3.35 7.89 2.55
C TYR A 60 -2.89 9.18 3.23
N GLY A 61 -3.10 10.31 2.56
CA GLY A 61 -2.71 11.63 3.10
C GLY A 61 -1.21 11.79 3.37
N GLY A 62 -0.34 11.10 2.62
CA GLY A 62 1.12 11.17 2.77
C GLY A 62 1.70 10.28 3.87
N LYS A 63 0.89 9.42 4.47
CA LYS A 63 1.25 8.39 5.44
C LYS A 63 0.80 7.01 4.95
N VAL A 64 1.26 5.95 5.58
CA VAL A 64 0.66 4.63 5.40
C VAL A 64 -0.81 4.68 5.80
N ALA A 65 -1.68 3.96 5.09
CA ALA A 65 -3.09 3.87 5.47
C ALA A 65 -3.23 3.44 6.94
N PRO A 66 -3.93 4.21 7.82
CA PRO A 66 -3.96 3.94 9.25
C PRO A 66 -4.38 2.52 9.61
N LEU A 67 -5.41 1.99 8.93
CA LEU A 67 -5.87 0.62 9.12
C LEU A 67 -4.83 -0.42 8.70
N ALA A 68 -3.96 -0.12 7.71
CA ALA A 68 -2.85 -0.99 7.37
C ALA A 68 -1.81 -1.04 8.49
N MET A 69 -1.46 0.12 9.06
CA MET A 69 -0.53 0.20 10.20
C MET A 69 -1.06 -0.53 11.43
N GLU A 70 -2.35 -0.41 11.72
CA GLU A 70 -3.01 -1.14 12.81
C GLU A 70 -2.88 -2.65 12.62
N ARG A 71 -3.18 -3.15 11.42
CA ARG A 71 -3.16 -4.59 11.12
C ARG A 71 -1.76 -5.18 11.00
N LEU A 72 -0.78 -4.37 10.67
CA LEU A 72 0.62 -4.77 10.66
C LEU A 72 1.18 -5.03 12.08
N GLN A 73 0.55 -4.53 13.14
CA GLN A 73 1.04 -4.68 14.53
C GLN A 73 1.21 -6.15 14.96
N GLY A 74 0.48 -7.07 14.35
CA GLY A 74 0.62 -8.51 14.61
C GLY A 74 1.79 -9.19 13.89
N ILE A 75 2.54 -8.45 13.05
CA ILE A 75 3.66 -9.01 12.28
C ILE A 75 4.97 -8.72 12.99
N ARG A 76 5.75 -9.76 13.27
CA ARG A 76 7.05 -9.67 13.93
C ARG A 76 8.11 -10.43 13.15
N ALA A 77 9.36 -10.09 13.38
CA ALA A 77 10.51 -10.77 12.79
C ALA A 77 11.70 -10.80 13.76
N SER A 78 12.64 -11.68 13.49
CA SER A 78 13.90 -11.83 14.22
C SER A 78 15.08 -11.63 13.26
N GLY A 79 15.25 -10.39 12.74
CA GLY A 79 16.31 -10.05 11.79
C GLY A 79 16.02 -10.36 10.33
N SER A 80 14.82 -10.84 10.00
CA SER A 80 14.40 -11.19 8.64
C SER A 80 14.53 -9.98 7.67
N PRO A 81 15.08 -10.18 6.45
CA PRO A 81 15.16 -9.11 5.47
C PRO A 81 13.80 -8.71 4.95
N VAL A 82 13.55 -7.40 4.88
CA VAL A 82 12.28 -6.87 4.37
C VAL A 82 12.47 -5.85 3.26
N VAL A 83 11.57 -5.91 2.29
CA VAL A 83 11.37 -4.93 1.22
C VAL A 83 10.10 -4.16 1.51
N LEU A 84 10.21 -2.84 1.60
CA LEU A 84 9.08 -1.97 1.89
C LEU A 84 8.57 -1.32 0.61
N VAL A 85 7.25 -1.42 0.39
CA VAL A 85 6.61 -0.93 -0.82
C VAL A 85 5.41 -0.05 -0.45
N VAL A 86 5.42 1.20 -0.92
CA VAL A 86 4.28 2.10 -0.76
C VAL A 86 3.72 2.50 -2.13
N VAL A 87 2.40 2.43 -2.29
CA VAL A 87 1.71 2.81 -3.52
C VAL A 87 0.88 4.06 -3.27
N TYR A 88 1.08 5.10 -4.08
CA TYR A 88 0.48 6.42 -3.89
C TYR A 88 -0.20 6.95 -5.14
N GLY A 89 -1.23 7.80 -4.95
CA GLY A 89 -2.04 8.37 -6.02
C GLY A 89 -1.39 9.58 -6.71
N ASN A 90 -0.23 9.39 -7.35
CA ASN A 90 0.46 10.34 -8.27
C ASN A 90 0.89 11.71 -7.71
N ARG A 91 0.51 12.12 -6.50
CA ARG A 91 0.99 13.40 -5.95
C ARG A 91 2.33 13.24 -5.23
N ALA A 92 2.31 12.58 -4.08
CA ALA A 92 3.50 12.33 -3.27
C ALA A 92 3.21 11.24 -2.24
N TYR A 93 4.23 10.49 -1.87
CA TYR A 93 4.16 9.53 -0.76
C TYR A 93 4.60 10.11 0.59
N GLU A 94 5.13 11.33 0.57
CA GLU A 94 5.58 12.16 1.71
C GLU A 94 6.39 11.37 2.75
N LYS A 95 5.79 11.02 3.91
CA LYS A 95 6.45 10.29 5.01
C LYS A 95 6.11 8.80 5.06
N ALA A 96 5.27 8.29 4.16
CA ALA A 96 4.75 6.92 4.27
C ALA A 96 5.84 5.85 4.29
N LEU A 97 6.87 5.97 3.45
CA LEU A 97 7.95 4.99 3.43
C LEU A 97 8.82 5.06 4.69
N ILE A 98 9.06 6.25 5.24
CA ILE A 98 9.80 6.45 6.50
C ILE A 98 9.00 5.89 7.68
N GLU A 99 7.69 6.10 7.69
CA GLU A 99 6.80 5.54 8.71
C GLU A 99 6.79 4.02 8.69
N LEU A 100 6.74 3.43 7.49
CA LEU A 100 6.78 1.98 7.33
C LEU A 100 8.15 1.39 7.72
N ASP A 101 9.25 2.08 7.42
CA ASP A 101 10.61 1.70 7.82
C ASP A 101 10.77 1.71 9.34
N ALA A 102 10.35 2.78 10.00
CA ALA A 102 10.39 2.89 11.46
C ALA A 102 9.58 1.75 12.12
N PHE A 103 8.39 1.46 11.57
CA PHE A 103 7.56 0.36 12.01
C PHE A 103 8.28 -0.99 11.81
N ALA A 104 8.73 -1.31 10.61
CA ALA A 104 9.36 -2.60 10.29
C ALA A 104 10.61 -2.84 11.14
N SER A 105 11.44 -1.80 11.33
CA SER A 105 12.61 -1.88 12.19
C SER A 105 12.25 -2.16 13.65
N ALA A 106 11.19 -1.53 14.17
CA ALA A 106 10.69 -1.77 15.53
C ALA A 106 10.11 -3.19 15.71
N GLN A 107 9.59 -3.80 14.62
CA GLN A 107 9.11 -5.19 14.62
C GLN A 107 10.23 -6.22 14.40
N GLY A 108 11.50 -5.80 14.37
CA GLY A 108 12.64 -6.69 14.26
C GLY A 108 13.08 -7.06 12.84
N PHE A 109 12.56 -6.38 11.82
CA PHE A 109 12.99 -6.57 10.44
C PHE A 109 14.29 -5.84 10.13
N LYS A 110 15.06 -6.40 9.19
CA LYS A 110 16.19 -5.74 8.54
C LYS A 110 15.74 -5.17 7.19
N VAL A 111 15.59 -3.85 7.10
CA VAL A 111 15.10 -3.19 5.88
C VAL A 111 16.20 -3.15 4.83
N ILE A 112 16.10 -3.99 3.80
CA ILE A 112 17.12 -4.15 2.76
C ILE A 112 16.83 -3.41 1.47
N ALA A 113 15.57 -3.02 1.26
CA ALA A 113 15.15 -2.21 0.10
C ALA A 113 13.83 -1.49 0.39
N GLY A 114 13.62 -0.37 -0.31
CA GLY A 114 12.36 0.37 -0.31
C GLY A 114 12.01 0.84 -1.71
N ALA A 115 10.72 0.82 -2.04
CA ALA A 115 10.23 1.30 -3.34
C ALA A 115 8.91 2.04 -3.21
N THR A 116 8.69 2.94 -4.16
CA THR A 116 7.45 3.72 -4.25
C THR A 116 6.89 3.64 -5.66
N PHE A 117 5.62 3.31 -5.79
CA PHE A 117 4.94 3.16 -7.07
C PHE A 117 3.71 4.06 -7.13
N VAL A 118 3.39 4.51 -8.35
CA VAL A 118 2.15 5.24 -8.61
C VAL A 118 1.03 4.22 -8.80
N GLY A 119 -0.11 4.47 -8.16
CA GLY A 119 -1.35 3.77 -8.43
C GLY A 119 -2.43 4.77 -8.84
N GLU A 120 -3.49 4.33 -9.49
CA GLU A 120 -4.66 5.16 -9.73
C GLU A 120 -5.22 5.66 -8.39
N HIS A 121 -5.48 6.96 -8.33
CA HIS A 121 -5.98 7.58 -7.11
C HIS A 121 -7.44 7.16 -6.87
N SER A 122 -7.81 6.81 -5.65
CA SER A 122 -9.20 6.41 -5.30
C SER A 122 -10.25 7.49 -5.60
N TYR A 123 -9.86 8.74 -5.78
CA TYR A 123 -10.74 9.83 -6.23
C TYR A 123 -10.62 10.14 -7.74
N SER A 124 -9.98 9.24 -8.51
CA SER A 124 -9.97 9.34 -9.98
C SER A 124 -11.39 9.15 -10.51
N THR A 125 -11.78 10.00 -11.46
CA THR A 125 -13.06 9.90 -12.19
C THR A 125 -12.79 10.14 -13.67
N GLU A 126 -13.72 9.77 -14.54
CA GLU A 126 -13.63 10.05 -15.97
C GLU A 126 -13.43 11.55 -16.27
N GLN A 127 -14.10 12.43 -15.49
CA GLN A 127 -14.00 13.88 -15.65
C GLN A 127 -12.72 14.47 -15.03
N ASN A 128 -12.13 13.78 -14.06
CA ASN A 128 -10.91 14.22 -13.36
C ASN A 128 -9.99 13.01 -13.14
N PRO A 129 -9.34 12.50 -14.21
CA PRO A 129 -8.49 11.33 -14.09
C PRO A 129 -7.20 11.66 -13.33
N ILE A 130 -6.83 10.79 -12.38
CA ILE A 130 -5.60 10.90 -11.59
C ILE A 130 -4.87 9.59 -11.67
N ALA A 131 -3.84 9.54 -12.51
CA ALA A 131 -3.09 8.33 -12.85
C ALA A 131 -4.00 7.14 -13.27
N PRO A 132 -4.90 7.35 -14.25
CA PRO A 132 -5.84 6.31 -14.64
C PRO A 132 -5.12 5.08 -15.17
N GLY A 133 -5.64 3.90 -14.80
CA GLY A 133 -5.09 2.61 -15.23
C GLY A 133 -3.73 2.23 -14.61
N ARG A 134 -3.22 2.98 -13.61
CA ARG A 134 -1.98 2.63 -12.91
C ARG A 134 -2.25 1.73 -11.68
N PRO A 135 -1.38 0.71 -11.41
CA PRO A 135 -0.15 0.40 -12.15
C PRO A 135 -0.45 -0.21 -13.52
N ASP A 136 0.25 0.27 -14.55
CA ASP A 136 0.19 -0.28 -15.89
C ASP A 136 1.24 -1.40 -16.11
N ALA A 137 1.31 -1.93 -17.34
CA ALA A 137 2.26 -3.00 -17.66
C ALA A 137 3.72 -2.60 -17.45
N ASN A 138 4.08 -1.33 -17.72
CA ASN A 138 5.43 -0.83 -17.49
C ASN A 138 5.75 -0.73 -16.00
N ASP A 139 4.79 -0.27 -15.17
CA ASP A 139 4.95 -0.24 -13.72
C ASP A 139 5.20 -1.62 -13.14
N LEU A 140 4.43 -2.61 -13.62
CA LEU A 140 4.56 -3.98 -13.17
C LEU A 140 5.88 -4.61 -13.63
N GLN A 141 6.34 -4.28 -14.84
CA GLN A 141 7.66 -4.67 -15.31
C GLN A 141 8.77 -4.06 -14.45
N TYR A 142 8.72 -2.76 -14.14
CA TYR A 142 9.68 -2.12 -13.21
C TYR A 142 9.65 -2.74 -11.82
N ALA A 143 8.48 -3.12 -11.34
CA ALA A 143 8.34 -3.80 -10.06
C ALA A 143 9.02 -5.19 -10.09
N GLU A 144 8.87 -5.93 -11.18
CA GLU A 144 9.52 -7.22 -11.38
C GLU A 144 11.05 -7.10 -11.51
N GLU A 145 11.53 -6.13 -12.31
CA GLU A 145 12.97 -5.81 -12.39
C GLU A 145 13.56 -5.41 -11.04
N PHE A 146 12.79 -4.68 -10.21
CA PHE A 146 13.19 -4.35 -8.86
C PHE A 146 13.31 -5.60 -7.99
N GLY A 147 12.39 -6.55 -8.11
CA GLY A 147 12.47 -7.87 -7.45
C GLY A 147 13.74 -8.64 -7.84
N ALA A 148 14.10 -8.64 -9.12
CA ALA A 148 15.33 -9.27 -9.61
C ALA A 148 16.60 -8.63 -9.01
N LYS A 149 16.62 -7.31 -8.86
CA LYS A 149 17.73 -6.59 -8.17
C LYS A 149 17.83 -6.96 -6.70
N ILE A 150 16.67 -7.14 -6.02
CA ILE A 150 16.66 -7.64 -4.63
C ILE A 150 17.27 -9.03 -4.56
N ARG A 151 16.90 -9.94 -5.46
CA ARG A 151 17.49 -11.29 -5.53
C ARG A 151 19.01 -11.23 -5.73
N THR A 152 19.47 -10.38 -6.65
CA THR A 152 20.89 -10.15 -6.87
C THR A 152 21.61 -9.66 -5.61
N LYS A 153 21.02 -8.70 -4.89
CA LYS A 153 21.56 -8.20 -3.62
C LYS A 153 21.67 -9.29 -2.56
N ILE A 154 20.65 -10.12 -2.42
CA ILE A 154 20.62 -11.25 -1.48
C ILE A 154 21.71 -12.27 -1.84
N ASN A 155 21.82 -12.64 -3.11
CA ASN A 155 22.79 -13.61 -3.58
C ASN A 155 24.25 -13.12 -3.45
N ALA A 156 24.48 -11.81 -3.52
CA ALA A 156 25.80 -11.21 -3.34
C ALA A 156 26.24 -11.15 -1.86
N ALA A 157 25.32 -11.24 -0.92
CA ALA A 157 25.64 -11.24 0.50
C ALA A 157 26.11 -12.63 0.98
N VAL A 158 27.22 -12.67 1.69
CA VAL A 158 27.77 -13.92 2.25
C VAL A 158 26.86 -14.45 3.36
N ASP A 159 26.38 -13.55 4.21
CA ASP A 159 25.51 -13.85 5.34
C ASP A 159 24.56 -12.66 5.62
N MET A 160 23.76 -12.76 6.67
CA MET A 160 22.82 -11.72 7.07
C MET A 160 23.49 -10.44 7.57
N GLU A 161 24.70 -10.51 8.12
CA GLU A 161 25.42 -9.31 8.57
C GLU A 161 25.89 -8.48 7.38
N HIS A 162 26.33 -9.13 6.30
CA HIS A 162 26.76 -8.50 5.05
C HIS A 162 25.60 -8.09 4.11
N LEU A 163 24.36 -8.40 4.45
CA LEU A 163 23.19 -7.89 3.76
C LEU A 163 22.85 -6.49 4.27
N TYR A 164 23.52 -5.47 3.74
CA TYR A 164 23.42 -4.10 4.27
C TYR A 164 22.01 -3.51 4.15
N PRO A 165 21.53 -2.86 5.24
CA PRO A 165 20.25 -2.16 5.21
C PRO A 165 20.29 -0.94 4.28
N VAL A 166 19.11 -0.48 3.85
CA VAL A 166 18.98 0.73 3.05
C VAL A 166 18.51 1.89 3.95
N ASP A 167 19.04 3.08 3.68
CA ASP A 167 18.50 4.31 4.27
C ASP A 167 17.36 4.83 3.37
N VAL A 168 16.11 4.58 3.77
CA VAL A 168 14.93 4.98 3.00
C VAL A 168 14.79 6.51 2.86
N ASN A 169 15.46 7.30 3.71
CA ASN A 169 15.45 8.75 3.61
C ASN A 169 16.18 9.26 2.35
N ARG A 170 17.09 8.43 1.79
CA ARG A 170 17.81 8.74 0.54
C ARG A 170 17.00 8.43 -0.71
N ILE A 171 15.85 7.76 -0.59
CA ILE A 171 14.98 7.48 -1.74
C ILE A 171 14.41 8.81 -2.24
N GLN A 172 14.66 9.08 -3.52
CA GLN A 172 14.33 10.35 -4.12
C GLN A 172 12.80 10.56 -4.18
N ARG A 173 12.34 11.64 -3.58
CA ARG A 173 10.91 12.02 -3.63
C ARG A 173 10.54 12.57 -5.01
N PRO A 174 9.32 12.31 -5.50
CA PRO A 174 8.86 12.86 -6.75
C PRO A 174 8.85 14.40 -6.67
N ARG A 175 9.43 15.05 -7.69
CA ARG A 175 9.39 16.50 -7.79
C ARG A 175 7.97 16.96 -8.08
N GLN A 176 7.46 17.88 -7.26
CA GLN A 176 6.15 18.48 -7.48
C GLN A 176 6.29 19.71 -8.37
N PRO A 177 5.69 19.74 -9.57
CA PRO A 177 5.72 20.94 -10.38
C PRO A 177 4.94 22.06 -9.69
N PHE A 178 5.56 23.24 -9.57
CA PHE A 178 5.02 24.35 -8.77
C PHE A 178 3.64 24.84 -9.25
N LEU A 179 3.43 24.97 -10.55
CA LEU A 179 2.18 25.51 -11.10
C LEU A 179 0.96 24.60 -10.85
N PRO A 180 1.00 23.28 -11.10
CA PRO A 180 -0.09 22.37 -10.75
C PRO A 180 -0.35 22.34 -9.24
N LEU A 181 0.70 22.34 -8.42
CA LEU A 181 0.56 22.38 -6.96
C LEU A 181 -0.15 23.64 -6.49
N PHE A 182 0.23 24.81 -7.01
CA PHE A 182 -0.40 26.09 -6.68
C PHE A 182 -1.89 26.13 -7.10
N LYS A 183 -2.21 25.66 -8.32
CA LYS A 183 -3.61 25.52 -8.79
C LYS A 183 -4.42 24.59 -7.88
N PHE A 184 -3.84 23.45 -7.50
CA PHE A 184 -4.47 22.50 -6.57
C PHE A 184 -4.75 23.16 -5.21
N LEU A 185 -3.76 23.80 -4.59
CA LEU A 185 -3.91 24.48 -3.30
C LEU A 185 -4.98 25.58 -3.35
N ARG A 186 -5.02 26.40 -4.41
CA ARG A 186 -6.09 27.40 -4.60
C ARG A 186 -7.46 26.75 -4.69
N ARG A 187 -7.60 25.60 -5.39
CA ARG A 187 -8.86 24.87 -5.50
C ARG A 187 -9.29 24.32 -4.15
N VAL A 188 -8.38 23.73 -3.37
CA VAL A 188 -8.65 23.24 -2.01
C VAL A 188 -9.08 24.35 -1.08
N ILE A 189 -8.39 25.51 -1.12
CA ILE A 189 -8.77 26.68 -0.31
C ILE A 189 -10.18 27.18 -0.71
N LYS A 190 -10.46 27.25 -2.01
CA LYS A 190 -11.79 27.66 -2.52
C LYS A 190 -12.90 26.70 -2.03
N LEU A 191 -12.66 25.39 -2.12
CA LEU A 191 -13.61 24.37 -1.65
C LEU A 191 -13.82 24.45 -0.13
N ARG A 192 -12.75 24.68 0.66
CA ARG A 192 -12.90 24.88 2.11
C ARG A 192 -13.69 26.13 2.47
N LYS A 193 -13.54 27.21 1.69
CA LYS A 193 -14.28 28.48 1.88
C LYS A 193 -15.71 28.44 1.40
N SER A 194 -16.08 27.54 0.46
CA SER A 194 -17.44 27.43 -0.06
C SER A 194 -18.44 26.88 0.95
N GLY A 195 -17.98 26.32 2.08
CA GLY A 195 -18.86 25.75 3.10
C GLY A 195 -19.61 24.49 2.66
N VAL A 196 -19.38 24.01 1.41
CA VAL A 196 -20.00 22.78 0.92
C VAL A 196 -19.31 21.60 1.62
N PRO A 197 -20.04 20.81 2.43
CA PRO A 197 -19.46 19.66 3.07
C PRO A 197 -19.05 18.64 2.01
N LEU A 198 -17.76 18.23 2.04
CA LEU A 198 -17.33 17.11 1.20
C LEU A 198 -18.03 15.83 1.70
N PRO A 199 -18.53 14.97 0.81
CA PRO A 199 -19.12 13.71 1.22
C PRO A 199 -18.17 12.94 2.11
N ARG A 200 -18.63 12.51 3.27
CA ARG A 200 -17.83 11.75 4.24
C ARG A 200 -17.80 10.26 3.91
N VAL A 201 -18.79 9.80 3.19
CA VAL A 201 -19.04 8.41 2.81
C VAL A 201 -19.51 8.34 1.36
N PRO A 202 -19.42 7.18 0.70
CA PRO A 202 -20.05 6.95 -0.59
C PRO A 202 -21.57 7.18 -0.51
N GLU A 203 -22.13 7.80 -1.53
CA GLU A 203 -23.57 7.89 -1.71
C GLU A 203 -24.06 6.66 -2.48
N VAL A 204 -25.07 5.98 -1.95
CA VAL A 204 -25.64 4.77 -2.54
C VAL A 204 -26.97 5.11 -3.17
N ASN A 205 -27.20 4.71 -4.42
CA ASN A 205 -28.52 4.75 -5.03
C ASN A 205 -29.32 3.53 -4.53
N ALA A 206 -30.24 3.78 -3.59
CA ALA A 206 -31.04 2.73 -2.97
C ALA A 206 -31.96 1.99 -3.97
N GLU A 207 -32.40 2.66 -5.05
CA GLU A 207 -33.26 2.04 -6.08
C GLU A 207 -32.50 0.99 -6.92
N LEU A 208 -31.17 1.13 -7.03
CA LEU A 208 -30.31 0.18 -7.74
C LEU A 208 -29.70 -0.90 -6.83
N CYS A 209 -29.86 -0.74 -5.53
CA CYS A 209 -29.28 -1.67 -4.56
C CYS A 209 -30.09 -2.97 -4.52
N THR A 210 -29.44 -4.09 -4.84
CA THR A 210 -30.04 -5.44 -4.79
C THR A 210 -29.85 -6.13 -3.44
N HIS A 211 -29.26 -5.47 -2.47
CA HIS A 211 -28.90 -6.03 -1.15
C HIS A 211 -28.08 -7.34 -1.23
N CYS A 212 -27.24 -7.48 -2.26
CA CYS A 212 -26.40 -8.68 -2.46
C CYS A 212 -25.27 -8.82 -1.42
N GLY A 213 -24.97 -7.78 -0.63
CA GLY A 213 -23.97 -7.80 0.43
C GLY A 213 -22.50 -7.73 -0.03
N VAL A 214 -22.23 -7.66 -1.33
CA VAL A 214 -20.84 -7.66 -1.88
C VAL A 214 -20.02 -6.50 -1.33
N CYS A 215 -20.59 -5.29 -1.27
CA CYS A 215 -19.93 -4.11 -0.72
C CYS A 215 -19.60 -4.26 0.78
N ALA A 216 -20.49 -4.92 1.55
CA ALA A 216 -20.24 -5.18 2.97
C ALA A 216 -19.10 -6.18 3.18
N VAL A 217 -19.05 -7.27 2.39
CA VAL A 217 -17.98 -8.28 2.46
C VAL A 217 -16.62 -7.71 2.05
N HIS A 218 -16.57 -6.81 1.08
CA HIS A 218 -15.33 -6.20 0.60
C HIS A 218 -14.92 -4.94 1.36
N CYS A 219 -15.75 -4.42 2.28
CA CYS A 219 -15.42 -3.23 3.05
C CYS A 219 -14.30 -3.53 4.07
N PRO A 220 -13.08 -3.00 3.88
CA PRO A 220 -11.94 -3.33 4.73
C PRO A 220 -12.09 -2.87 6.18
N SER A 221 -12.89 -1.83 6.41
CA SER A 221 -13.11 -1.25 7.75
C SER A 221 -14.43 -1.67 8.39
N GLY A 222 -15.25 -2.50 7.72
CA GLY A 222 -16.57 -2.87 8.20
C GLY A 222 -17.53 -1.67 8.33
N ALA A 223 -17.32 -0.63 7.51
CA ALA A 223 -18.17 0.55 7.49
C ALA A 223 -19.53 0.31 6.81
N ILE A 224 -19.65 -0.74 6.01
CA ILE A 224 -20.90 -1.15 5.35
C ILE A 224 -21.36 -2.45 6.00
N LEU A 225 -22.59 -2.48 6.51
CA LEU A 225 -23.15 -3.64 7.18
C LEU A 225 -24.02 -4.45 6.21
N LYS A 226 -23.95 -5.76 6.33
CA LYS A 226 -24.80 -6.66 5.56
C LYS A 226 -26.28 -6.49 6.00
N GLY A 227 -27.16 -6.29 5.03
CA GLY A 227 -28.58 -5.99 5.28
C GLY A 227 -28.88 -4.50 5.44
N ASP A 228 -27.85 -3.65 5.48
CA ASP A 228 -27.96 -2.19 5.53
C ASP A 228 -26.94 -1.53 4.60
N GLU A 229 -26.80 -2.08 3.39
CA GLU A 229 -25.77 -1.72 2.43
C GLU A 229 -25.86 -0.27 1.94
N CYS A 230 -27.03 0.33 2.06
CA CYS A 230 -27.25 1.73 1.66
C CYS A 230 -26.72 2.74 2.68
N ASN A 231 -26.46 2.31 3.92
CA ASN A 231 -25.98 3.16 4.99
C ASN A 231 -24.51 2.84 5.33
N THR A 232 -23.62 3.79 5.08
CA THR A 232 -22.21 3.67 5.44
C THR A 232 -21.95 4.35 6.78
N VAL A 233 -21.34 3.64 7.72
CA VAL A 233 -20.93 4.20 9.02
C VAL A 233 -19.73 5.12 8.81
N ALA A 234 -19.97 6.43 8.88
CA ALA A 234 -19.00 7.47 8.53
C ALA A 234 -17.71 7.42 9.36
N GLU A 235 -17.82 7.08 10.63
CA GLU A 235 -16.71 7.00 11.58
C GLU A 235 -15.76 5.84 11.26
N LYS A 236 -16.27 4.78 10.62
CA LYS A 236 -15.49 3.62 10.20
C LYS A 236 -14.95 3.75 8.78
N CYS A 237 -15.51 4.62 7.95
CA CYS A 237 -15.15 4.72 6.55
C CYS A 237 -13.75 5.31 6.34
N ILE A 238 -12.84 4.51 5.82
CA ILE A 238 -11.46 4.91 5.48
C ILE A 238 -11.31 5.55 4.09
N LYS A 239 -12.41 5.72 3.35
CA LYS A 239 -12.46 6.33 2.01
C LYS A 239 -11.56 5.64 1.00
N CYS A 240 -11.50 4.33 1.03
CA CYS A 240 -10.65 3.53 0.12
C CYS A 240 -11.23 3.44 -1.31
N CYS A 241 -12.53 3.72 -1.49
CA CYS A 241 -13.27 3.63 -2.77
C CYS A 241 -13.14 2.24 -3.43
N CYS A 242 -13.23 1.16 -2.64
CA CYS A 242 -13.13 -0.22 -3.13
C CYS A 242 -14.50 -0.85 -3.48
N SER A 243 -15.58 -0.13 -3.28
CA SER A 243 -16.97 -0.55 -3.58
C SER A 243 -17.46 0.05 -4.88
#